data_a2f53d716b0310cf3812c6df48d9649b
#
_entry.id   a2f53d716b0310cf3812c6df48d9649b
#
_cell.length_a   1.000
_cell.length_b   1.000
_cell.length_c   1.000
_cell.angle_alpha   90.00
_cell.angle_beta   90.00
_cell.angle_gamma   90.00
#
_symmetry.space_group_name_H-M   'P 1'
#
loop_
_entity.id
_entity.type
_entity.pdbx_description
1 polymer ?
#
loop_
_entity_poly.entity_id
_entity_poly.type
_entity_poly.pdbx_seq_one_letter_code
_entity_poly.pdbx_strand_id
1 'polypeptide(L)'
;MIKATYEVLKPSNGQSFLVRHFASVAFDAPYHFHEEYELTYILSGFGKRYVGNHMEDFTSGDLVFLGPNLPHCWKLESGKDEKSEGSAIVIQFNASFLGSDFFNKGELKYIKKLFQRSSSGISFKKGIQAAVKNNLIALGNEKNSFKMLIELLEILQRLATTNDFNLLDQNSIVAERTLAEQERIKPVFAYLVDNFRFHVSLDEAASIANMTPNAFCKYFKKTTRKTFMETIIEYRINYSTQQLVQTDKPISEISFESGFGDVSHFYKMFKLKMGASPLNYRKKFMRSLGGDEKKVA
;
A
#
# COMPACT_ATOMS: atom_id res chain seq x y z
N MET A 1 -4.29 -12.99 14.74
CA MET A 1 -3.88 -13.45 13.39
C MET A 1 -4.29 -12.38 12.39
N ILE A 2 -3.35 -11.54 11.94
CA ILE A 2 -3.65 -10.43 11.02
C ILE A 2 -3.42 -10.97 9.61
N LYS A 3 -4.51 -11.30 8.90
CA LYS A 3 -4.48 -11.62 7.48
C LYS A 3 -4.44 -10.30 6.70
N ALA A 4 -3.66 -10.22 5.61
CA ALA A 4 -3.89 -9.17 4.63
C ALA A 4 -5.29 -9.38 4.07
N THR A 5 -6.19 -8.42 4.31
CA THR A 5 -7.61 -8.58 4.02
C THR A 5 -7.91 -7.84 2.72
N TYR A 6 -8.61 -8.48 1.80
CA TYR A 6 -9.25 -7.77 0.70
C TYR A 6 -10.38 -6.93 1.26
N GLU A 7 -10.30 -5.62 1.10
CA GLU A 7 -11.36 -4.72 1.52
C GLU A 7 -12.32 -4.46 0.34
N VAL A 8 -13.60 -4.77 0.53
CA VAL A 8 -14.65 -4.44 -0.44
C VAL A 8 -15.22 -3.09 -0.08
N LEU A 9 -14.99 -2.11 -0.94
CA LEU A 9 -15.47 -0.76 -0.76
C LEU A 9 -16.80 -0.60 -1.48
N LYS A 10 -17.85 -0.18 -0.74
CA LYS A 10 -19.16 0.15 -1.32
C LYS A 10 -19.40 1.63 -1.09
N PRO A 11 -19.35 2.47 -2.15
CA PRO A 11 -19.84 3.83 -2.05
C PRO A 11 -21.31 3.84 -1.57
N SER A 12 -21.69 4.82 -0.74
CA SER A 12 -23.06 5.01 -0.35
C SER A 12 -23.91 5.36 -1.58
N ASN A 13 -25.23 5.06 -1.53
CA ASN A 13 -26.15 5.24 -2.66
C ASN A 13 -25.98 6.61 -3.34
N GLY A 14 -25.63 6.58 -4.63
CA GLY A 14 -25.50 7.76 -5.48
C GLY A 14 -24.15 8.45 -5.49
N GLN A 15 -23.12 7.93 -4.78
CA GLN A 15 -21.76 8.46 -4.85
C GLN A 15 -20.87 7.58 -5.73
N SER A 16 -20.05 8.22 -6.57
CA SER A 16 -19.10 7.54 -7.45
C SER A 16 -17.71 7.31 -6.81
N PHE A 17 -17.46 7.91 -5.64
CA PHE A 17 -16.25 7.75 -4.85
C PHE A 17 -16.57 7.85 -3.36
N LEU A 18 -15.66 7.43 -2.52
CA LEU A 18 -15.81 7.37 -1.07
C LEU A 18 -14.81 8.33 -0.41
N VAL A 19 -15.30 9.13 0.53
CA VAL A 19 -14.48 9.94 1.43
C VAL A 19 -14.76 9.50 2.86
N ARG A 20 -13.72 9.06 3.56
CA ARG A 20 -13.79 8.59 4.94
C ARG A 20 -12.88 9.41 5.85
N HIS A 21 -13.40 9.70 7.03
CA HIS A 21 -12.63 10.27 8.11
C HIS A 21 -12.38 9.18 9.16
N PHE A 22 -11.15 8.74 9.27
CA PHE A 22 -10.75 7.74 10.25
C PHE A 22 -10.26 8.45 11.52
N ALA A 23 -10.81 8.06 12.66
CA ALA A 23 -10.33 8.43 14.01
C ALA A 23 -9.63 7.22 14.66
N SER A 24 -8.95 7.43 15.75
CA SER A 24 -7.91 6.58 16.40
C SER A 24 -8.10 5.05 16.37
N VAL A 25 -9.31 4.56 16.55
CA VAL A 25 -9.60 3.10 16.61
C VAL A 25 -9.56 2.43 15.24
N ALA A 26 -9.83 3.17 14.17
CA ALA A 26 -9.90 2.63 12.81
C ALA A 26 -8.55 2.69 12.06
N PHE A 27 -7.54 3.35 12.65
CA PHE A 27 -6.21 3.53 12.03
C PHE A 27 -5.33 2.28 12.12
N ASP A 28 -5.78 1.26 12.84
CA ASP A 28 -5.08 -0.03 12.98
C ASP A 28 -5.56 -1.07 11.94
N ALA A 29 -5.87 -0.59 10.73
CA ALA A 29 -6.26 -1.47 9.64
C ALA A 29 -5.15 -2.50 9.39
N PRO A 30 -5.50 -3.78 9.18
CA PRO A 30 -4.54 -4.79 8.80
C PRO A 30 -3.86 -4.41 7.49
N TYR A 31 -2.73 -5.05 7.20
CA TYR A 31 -2.14 -4.94 5.86
C TYR A 31 -3.13 -5.47 4.84
N HIS A 32 -3.60 -4.59 3.94
CA HIS A 32 -4.71 -4.87 3.03
C HIS A 32 -4.44 -4.31 1.63
N PHE A 33 -5.28 -4.64 0.70
CA PHE A 33 -5.31 -4.09 -0.65
C PHE A 33 -6.75 -4.09 -1.18
N HIS A 34 -7.02 -3.24 -2.15
CA HIS A 34 -8.32 -3.09 -2.82
C HIS A 34 -8.13 -2.64 -4.27
N GLU A 35 -9.20 -2.66 -5.06
CA GLU A 35 -9.16 -2.34 -6.50
C GLU A 35 -9.22 -0.84 -6.80
N GLU A 36 -9.50 -0.02 -5.81
CA GLU A 36 -9.61 1.41 -5.93
C GLU A 36 -8.24 2.09 -5.86
N TYR A 37 -8.16 3.28 -6.44
CA TYR A 37 -7.15 4.27 -6.07
C TYR A 37 -7.44 4.76 -4.67
N GLU A 38 -6.41 5.03 -3.91
CA GLU A 38 -6.52 5.61 -2.58
C GLU A 38 -5.64 6.83 -2.41
N LEU A 39 -6.24 7.92 -1.95
CA LEU A 39 -5.52 9.11 -1.49
C LEU A 39 -5.70 9.22 0.02
N THR A 40 -4.62 9.03 0.75
CA THR A 40 -4.60 9.09 2.22
C THR A 40 -3.83 10.32 2.69
N TYR A 41 -4.47 11.13 3.52
CA TYR A 41 -3.89 12.30 4.18
C TYR A 41 -3.97 12.14 5.70
N ILE A 42 -2.82 12.15 6.37
CA ILE A 42 -2.73 12.03 7.83
C ILE A 42 -3.00 13.38 8.49
N LEU A 43 -4.07 13.47 9.26
CA LEU A 43 -4.41 14.68 10.04
C LEU A 43 -3.62 14.77 11.34
N SER A 44 -3.51 13.62 12.05
CA SER A 44 -2.76 13.52 13.30
C SER A 44 -2.20 12.11 13.46
N GLY A 45 -1.21 11.99 14.37
CA GLY A 45 -0.55 10.72 14.64
C GLY A 45 0.79 10.56 13.94
N PHE A 46 1.54 9.55 14.36
CA PHE A 46 2.82 9.16 13.79
C PHE A 46 3.00 7.65 13.89
N GLY A 47 3.89 7.09 13.10
CA GLY A 47 4.14 5.66 13.09
C GLY A 47 4.83 5.18 11.81
N LYS A 48 4.56 3.94 11.42
CA LYS A 48 5.13 3.30 10.23
C LYS A 48 4.06 3.14 9.15
N ARG A 49 4.39 3.59 7.96
CA ARG A 49 3.64 3.34 6.73
C ARG A 49 4.30 2.21 5.95
N TYR A 50 3.49 1.26 5.54
CA TYR A 50 3.88 0.14 4.69
C TYR A 50 3.15 0.25 3.36
N VAL A 51 3.88 0.26 2.24
CA VAL A 51 3.31 0.30 0.89
C VAL A 51 4.13 -0.64 0.00
N GLY A 52 3.55 -1.73 -0.45
CA GLY A 52 4.30 -2.77 -1.14
C GLY A 52 5.49 -3.23 -0.30
N ASN A 53 6.70 -3.07 -0.84
CA ASN A 53 7.96 -3.41 -0.16
C ASN A 53 8.59 -2.24 0.61
N HIS A 54 7.96 -1.08 0.57
CA HIS A 54 8.48 0.14 1.17
C HIS A 54 7.94 0.32 2.59
N MET A 55 8.82 0.66 3.51
CA MET A 55 8.49 1.04 4.88
C MET A 55 9.15 2.36 5.22
N GLU A 56 8.37 3.30 5.71
CA GLU A 56 8.84 4.63 6.09
C GLU A 56 8.05 5.16 7.28
N ASP A 57 8.65 6.07 8.04
CA ASP A 57 7.94 6.80 9.09
C ASP A 57 6.95 7.77 8.48
N PHE A 58 5.77 7.87 9.08
CA PHE A 58 4.81 8.91 8.76
C PHE A 58 4.53 9.80 9.97
N THR A 59 4.13 11.02 9.70
CA THR A 59 3.67 11.99 10.70
C THR A 59 2.45 12.74 10.17
N SER A 60 1.87 13.60 11.01
CA SER A 60 0.83 14.53 10.55
C SER A 60 1.28 15.30 9.30
N GLY A 61 0.42 15.38 8.31
CA GLY A 61 0.67 15.97 6.99
C GLY A 61 1.14 14.98 5.92
N ASP A 62 1.45 13.72 6.28
CA ASP A 62 1.80 12.70 5.28
C ASP A 62 0.66 12.53 4.27
N LEU A 63 1.01 12.57 2.98
CA LEU A 63 0.07 12.48 1.86
C LEU A 63 0.58 11.45 0.86
N VAL A 64 -0.21 10.41 0.66
CA VAL A 64 0.15 9.28 -0.20
C VAL A 64 -0.97 8.98 -1.17
N PHE A 65 -0.62 8.71 -2.42
CA PHE A 65 -1.56 8.25 -3.45
C PHE A 65 -1.16 6.84 -3.93
N LEU A 66 -2.06 5.90 -3.77
CA LEU A 66 -1.87 4.49 -4.06
C LEU A 66 -2.71 4.07 -5.27
N GLY A 67 -2.11 3.25 -6.11
CA GLY A 67 -2.82 2.61 -7.22
C GLY A 67 -3.55 1.34 -6.80
N PRO A 68 -4.42 0.84 -7.68
CA PRO A 68 -5.16 -0.39 -7.45
C PRO A 68 -4.26 -1.58 -7.11
N ASN A 69 -4.73 -2.39 -6.17
CA ASN A 69 -4.08 -3.64 -5.75
C ASN A 69 -2.64 -3.48 -5.20
N LEU A 70 -2.27 -2.29 -4.73
CA LEU A 70 -1.01 -2.06 -4.05
C LEU A 70 -1.22 -2.31 -2.55
N PRO A 71 -0.61 -3.36 -1.95
CA PRO A 71 -0.80 -3.67 -0.55
C PRO A 71 -0.23 -2.58 0.35
N HIS A 72 -0.98 -2.20 1.38
CA HIS A 72 -0.58 -1.11 2.26
C HIS A 72 -1.22 -1.19 3.65
N CYS A 73 -0.62 -0.48 4.60
CA CYS A 73 -1.22 -0.12 5.88
C CYS A 73 -0.42 0.98 6.58
N TRP A 74 -1.06 1.64 7.53
CA TRP A 74 -0.43 2.54 8.50
C TRP A 74 -0.53 1.93 9.89
N LYS A 75 0.56 1.96 10.64
CA LYS A 75 0.63 1.48 12.01
C LYS A 75 1.07 2.63 12.91
N LEU A 76 0.17 3.02 13.82
CA LEU A 76 0.47 4.03 14.83
C LEU A 76 1.52 3.50 15.82
N GLU A 77 2.44 4.34 16.20
CA GLU A 77 3.36 4.09 17.31
C GLU A 77 2.82 4.75 18.56
N SER A 78 2.83 4.02 19.69
CA SER A 78 2.44 4.55 20.99
C SER A 78 3.62 5.26 21.66
N GLY A 79 3.41 6.46 22.18
CA GLY A 79 4.31 7.03 23.18
C GLY A 79 4.24 6.19 24.48
N LYS A 80 5.24 6.33 25.37
CA LYS A 80 5.40 5.46 26.56
C LYS A 80 4.20 5.43 27.51
N ASP A 81 3.27 6.39 27.44
CA ASP A 81 2.19 6.57 28.42
C ASP A 81 0.79 6.84 27.84
N GLU A 82 0.59 6.82 26.51
CA GLU A 82 -0.70 7.14 25.90
C GLU A 82 -1.05 6.17 24.76
N LYS A 83 -2.34 5.83 24.66
CA LYS A 83 -2.89 5.20 23.45
C LYS A 83 -2.69 6.18 22.30
N SER A 84 -1.91 5.79 21.31
CA SER A 84 -1.68 6.63 20.11
C SER A 84 -2.99 6.91 19.43
N GLU A 85 -3.39 8.16 19.41
CA GLU A 85 -4.53 8.63 18.64
C GLU A 85 -4.03 9.18 17.30
N GLY A 86 -4.61 8.68 16.23
CA GLY A 86 -4.34 9.15 14.89
C GLY A 86 -5.62 9.41 14.13
N SER A 87 -5.58 10.28 13.17
CA SER A 87 -6.70 10.51 12.26
C SER A 87 -6.25 10.78 10.85
N ALA A 88 -7.06 10.36 9.88
CA ALA A 88 -6.77 10.52 8.46
C ALA A 88 -8.06 10.80 7.67
N ILE A 89 -7.87 11.48 6.54
CA ILE A 89 -8.86 11.54 5.46
C ILE A 89 -8.39 10.56 4.40
N VAL A 90 -9.28 9.64 4.02
CA VAL A 90 -9.04 8.62 2.99
C VAL A 90 -10.09 8.77 1.91
N ILE A 91 -9.61 8.94 0.67
CA ILE A 91 -10.45 9.10 -0.52
C ILE A 91 -10.19 7.91 -1.43
N GLN A 92 -11.24 7.16 -1.77
CA GLN A 92 -11.14 5.94 -2.57
C GLN A 92 -12.10 5.99 -3.76
N PHE A 93 -11.61 5.63 -4.94
CA PHE A 93 -12.40 5.65 -6.17
C PHE A 93 -11.86 4.67 -7.22
N ASN A 94 -12.74 4.14 -8.05
CA ASN A 94 -12.36 3.31 -9.18
C ASN A 94 -11.81 4.13 -10.36
N ALA A 95 -11.00 3.52 -11.22
CA ALA A 95 -10.49 4.16 -12.44
C ALA A 95 -11.61 4.70 -13.36
N SER A 96 -12.77 4.08 -13.32
CA SER A 96 -13.94 4.40 -14.15
C SER A 96 -15.05 5.13 -13.41
N PHE A 97 -14.79 5.75 -12.24
CA PHE A 97 -15.83 6.36 -11.42
C PHE A 97 -16.60 7.51 -12.11
N LEU A 98 -16.04 8.10 -13.16
CA LEU A 98 -16.68 9.08 -14.05
C LEU A 98 -16.91 8.54 -15.47
N GLY A 99 -16.86 7.22 -15.63
CA GLY A 99 -16.94 6.55 -16.93
C GLY A 99 -15.55 6.17 -17.49
N SER A 100 -15.52 5.14 -18.33
CA SER A 100 -14.27 4.53 -18.81
C SER A 100 -13.39 5.48 -19.64
N ASP A 101 -13.99 6.46 -20.33
CA ASP A 101 -13.30 7.37 -21.24
C ASP A 101 -13.02 8.75 -20.66
N PHE A 102 -13.53 9.05 -19.47
CA PHE A 102 -13.43 10.39 -18.89
C PHE A 102 -11.96 10.83 -18.80
N PHE A 103 -11.10 10.02 -18.17
CA PHE A 103 -9.69 10.35 -17.98
C PHE A 103 -8.81 10.19 -19.23
N ASN A 104 -9.40 9.84 -20.40
CA ASN A 104 -8.73 9.82 -21.68
C ASN A 104 -8.80 11.18 -22.41
N LYS A 105 -9.56 12.15 -21.90
CA LYS A 105 -9.64 13.49 -22.47
C LYS A 105 -8.31 14.24 -22.33
N GLY A 106 -8.00 15.08 -23.32
CA GLY A 106 -6.73 15.80 -23.38
C GLY A 106 -6.43 16.67 -22.18
N GLU A 107 -7.47 17.28 -21.61
CA GLU A 107 -7.41 18.14 -20.43
C GLU A 107 -6.96 17.37 -19.18
N LEU A 108 -7.22 16.08 -19.14
CA LEU A 108 -6.96 15.20 -17.98
C LEU A 108 -5.67 14.36 -18.13
N LYS A 109 -4.86 14.66 -19.16
CA LYS A 109 -3.63 13.90 -19.46
C LYS A 109 -2.66 13.78 -18.27
N TYR A 110 -2.61 14.79 -17.42
CA TYR A 110 -1.74 14.80 -16.24
C TYR A 110 -2.30 13.88 -15.14
N ILE A 111 -3.63 13.90 -14.91
CA ILE A 111 -4.30 13.00 -13.97
C ILE A 111 -4.13 11.54 -14.44
N LYS A 112 -4.27 11.27 -15.73
CA LYS A 112 -3.98 9.93 -16.29
C LYS A 112 -2.55 9.47 -16.00
N LYS A 113 -1.55 10.36 -16.13
CA LYS A 113 -0.16 10.08 -15.76
C LYS A 113 0.02 9.84 -14.26
N LEU A 114 -0.70 10.59 -13.42
CA LEU A 114 -0.70 10.38 -11.98
C LEU A 114 -1.21 8.96 -11.64
N PHE A 115 -2.31 8.53 -12.27
CA PHE A 115 -2.85 7.17 -12.11
C PHE A 115 -1.85 6.09 -12.52
N GLN A 116 -1.14 6.27 -13.63
CA GLN A 116 -0.09 5.33 -14.06
C GLN A 116 1.05 5.22 -13.05
N ARG A 117 1.49 6.36 -12.48
CA ARG A 117 2.58 6.40 -11.48
C ARG A 117 2.17 5.79 -10.14
N SER A 118 0.90 5.86 -9.77
CA SER A 118 0.40 5.41 -8.46
C SER A 118 0.52 3.91 -8.24
N SER A 119 0.75 3.13 -9.30
CA SER A 119 1.07 1.70 -9.19
C SER A 119 2.32 1.42 -8.37
N SER A 120 3.23 2.40 -8.26
CA SER A 120 4.42 2.35 -7.40
C SER A 120 4.18 2.99 -6.03
N GLY A 121 3.00 3.49 -5.75
CA GLY A 121 2.73 4.36 -4.61
C GLY A 121 3.49 5.69 -4.73
N ILE A 122 2.82 6.77 -4.46
CA ILE A 122 3.38 8.13 -4.54
C ILE A 122 3.30 8.78 -3.17
N SER A 123 4.45 9.15 -2.59
CA SER A 123 4.52 9.98 -1.39
C SER A 123 4.81 11.42 -1.81
N PHE A 124 3.97 12.35 -1.41
CA PHE A 124 4.12 13.76 -1.74
C PHE A 124 4.96 14.50 -0.70
N LYS A 125 5.76 15.48 -1.14
CA LYS A 125 6.63 16.26 -0.26
C LYS A 125 5.89 17.41 0.42
N LYS A 126 6.48 17.95 1.48
CA LYS A 126 5.87 18.98 2.35
C LYS A 126 5.27 20.18 1.60
N GLY A 127 5.87 20.62 0.48
CA GLY A 127 5.36 21.75 -0.30
C GLY A 127 3.96 21.53 -0.83
N ILE A 128 3.76 20.43 -1.53
CA ILE A 128 2.44 20.09 -2.07
C ILE A 128 1.46 19.61 -1.00
N GLN A 129 1.95 18.92 0.06
CA GLN A 129 1.12 18.56 1.21
C GLN A 129 0.45 19.79 1.81
N ALA A 130 1.22 20.86 2.05
CA ALA A 130 0.70 22.13 2.58
C ALA A 130 -0.28 22.81 1.60
N ALA A 131 -0.01 22.77 0.29
CA ALA A 131 -0.83 23.40 -0.73
C ALA A 131 -2.23 22.76 -0.90
N VAL A 132 -2.37 21.43 -0.61
CA VAL A 132 -3.65 20.72 -0.74
C VAL A 132 -4.35 20.45 0.59
N LYS A 133 -3.71 20.73 1.72
CA LYS A 133 -4.24 20.46 3.07
C LYS A 133 -5.67 20.96 3.27
N ASN A 134 -5.89 22.26 2.99
CA ASN A 134 -7.21 22.86 3.22
C ASN A 134 -8.28 22.28 2.29
N ASN A 135 -7.92 21.95 1.06
CA ASN A 135 -8.81 21.30 0.10
C ASN A 135 -9.22 19.89 0.59
N LEU A 136 -8.26 19.10 1.09
CA LEU A 136 -8.52 17.77 1.64
C LEU A 136 -9.43 17.83 2.87
N ILE A 137 -9.20 18.78 3.79
CA ILE A 137 -10.04 18.99 4.96
C ILE A 137 -11.44 19.45 4.56
N ALA A 138 -11.54 20.38 3.61
CA ALA A 138 -12.83 20.84 3.08
C ALA A 138 -13.62 19.70 2.44
N LEU A 139 -12.96 18.88 1.62
CA LEU A 139 -13.58 17.71 0.98
C LEU A 139 -14.08 16.70 2.03
N GLY A 140 -13.33 16.46 3.10
CA GLY A 140 -13.72 15.56 4.20
C GLY A 140 -14.95 16.03 4.97
N ASN A 141 -15.27 17.32 4.94
CA ASN A 141 -16.41 17.93 5.63
C ASN A 141 -17.59 18.32 4.71
N GLU A 142 -17.39 18.28 3.39
CA GLU A 142 -18.41 18.68 2.40
C GLU A 142 -19.52 17.60 2.32
N LYS A 143 -20.76 18.04 2.19
CA LYS A 143 -21.94 17.16 2.07
C LYS A 143 -22.58 17.22 0.67
N ASN A 144 -22.27 18.24 -0.10
CA ASN A 144 -22.76 18.37 -1.44
C ASN A 144 -21.93 17.54 -2.42
N SER A 145 -22.51 16.47 -2.95
CA SER A 145 -21.79 15.51 -3.81
C SER A 145 -21.17 16.15 -5.06
N PHE A 146 -21.80 17.18 -5.63
CA PHE A 146 -21.24 17.89 -6.79
C PHE A 146 -20.00 18.72 -6.42
N LYS A 147 -20.06 19.43 -5.29
CA LYS A 147 -18.89 20.17 -4.79
C LYS A 147 -17.74 19.22 -4.42
N MET A 148 -18.05 18.08 -3.78
CA MET A 148 -17.06 17.04 -3.50
C MET A 148 -16.36 16.55 -4.76
N LEU A 149 -17.11 16.35 -5.85
CA LEU A 149 -16.55 15.91 -7.13
C LEU A 149 -15.59 16.94 -7.72
N ILE A 150 -16.00 18.21 -7.76
CA ILE A 150 -15.13 19.30 -8.28
C ILE A 150 -13.87 19.41 -7.44
N GLU A 151 -14.00 19.41 -6.11
CA GLU A 151 -12.84 19.50 -5.20
C GLU A 151 -11.89 18.32 -5.39
N LEU A 152 -12.40 17.10 -5.55
CA LEU A 152 -11.57 15.93 -5.83
C LEU A 152 -10.79 16.09 -7.16
N LEU A 153 -11.43 16.55 -8.22
CA LEU A 153 -10.77 16.78 -9.51
C LEU A 153 -9.68 17.86 -9.42
N GLU A 154 -9.92 18.94 -8.67
CA GLU A 154 -8.91 19.99 -8.43
C GLU A 154 -7.72 19.46 -7.63
N ILE A 155 -7.96 18.68 -6.57
CA ILE A 155 -6.90 18.02 -5.80
C ILE A 155 -6.09 17.12 -6.72
N LEU A 156 -6.73 16.22 -7.47
CA LEU A 156 -6.06 15.33 -8.40
C LEU A 156 -5.21 16.08 -9.44
N GLN A 157 -5.73 17.18 -9.98
CA GLN A 157 -4.99 18.00 -10.94
C GLN A 157 -3.75 18.66 -10.33
N ARG A 158 -3.85 19.19 -9.10
CA ARG A 158 -2.69 19.76 -8.37
C ARG A 158 -1.63 18.68 -8.11
N LEU A 159 -2.05 17.50 -7.65
CA LEU A 159 -1.14 16.36 -7.42
C LEU A 159 -0.52 15.82 -8.71
N ALA A 160 -1.25 15.89 -9.83
CA ALA A 160 -0.79 15.42 -11.14
C ALA A 160 0.27 16.30 -11.77
N THR A 161 0.25 17.60 -11.47
CA THR A 161 1.14 18.61 -12.10
C THR A 161 2.37 18.95 -11.24
N THR A 162 2.44 18.45 -10.00
CA THR A 162 3.63 18.67 -9.16
C THR A 162 4.76 17.70 -9.52
N ASN A 163 6.00 18.14 -9.27
CA ASN A 163 7.19 17.29 -9.26
C ASN A 163 7.68 16.99 -7.83
N ASP A 164 6.96 17.48 -6.80
CA ASP A 164 7.31 17.30 -5.39
C ASP A 164 6.78 15.99 -4.82
N PHE A 165 7.29 14.87 -5.34
CA PHE A 165 6.92 13.54 -4.89
C PHE A 165 8.10 12.56 -4.95
N ASN A 166 7.97 11.43 -4.26
CA ASN A 166 8.81 10.26 -4.37
C ASN A 166 7.94 9.04 -4.74
N LEU A 167 8.46 8.14 -5.57
CA LEU A 167 7.85 6.82 -5.77
C LEU A 167 8.30 5.90 -4.63
N LEU A 168 7.34 5.18 -4.03
CA LEU A 168 7.59 4.32 -2.87
C LEU A 168 8.17 2.97 -3.27
N ASP A 169 7.62 2.34 -4.30
CA ASP A 169 8.16 1.08 -4.84
C ASP A 169 8.63 1.29 -6.29
N GLN A 170 9.91 1.60 -6.46
CA GLN A 170 10.50 1.82 -7.79
C GLN A 170 10.58 0.54 -8.64
N ASN A 171 10.41 -0.63 -8.02
CA ASN A 171 10.44 -1.91 -8.74
C ASN A 171 9.05 -2.33 -9.26
N SER A 172 7.99 -1.64 -8.87
CA SER A 172 6.63 -1.92 -9.29
C SER A 172 6.23 -1.21 -10.59
N ILE A 173 7.11 -1.13 -11.60
CA ILE A 173 6.72 -0.64 -12.92
C ILE A 173 5.66 -1.60 -13.47
N VAL A 174 4.41 -1.28 -13.18
CA VAL A 174 3.25 -1.96 -13.76
C VAL A 174 3.17 -1.50 -15.20
N ALA A 175 3.57 -2.37 -16.12
CA ALA A 175 3.29 -2.18 -17.54
C ALA A 175 1.78 -1.92 -17.71
N GLU A 176 1.40 -1.06 -18.64
CA GLU A 176 -0.01 -0.87 -19.02
C GLU A 176 -0.64 -2.24 -19.27
N ARG A 177 -1.50 -2.69 -18.35
CA ARG A 177 -2.21 -3.95 -18.47
C ARG A 177 -3.53 -3.68 -19.17
N THR A 178 -3.88 -4.55 -20.11
CA THR A 178 -5.25 -4.53 -20.64
C THR A 178 -6.25 -4.92 -19.54
N LEU A 179 -7.50 -4.48 -19.65
CA LEU A 179 -8.56 -4.87 -18.70
C LEU A 179 -8.66 -6.40 -18.58
N ALA A 180 -8.56 -7.14 -19.71
CA ALA A 180 -8.57 -8.60 -19.68
C ALA A 180 -7.38 -9.22 -18.92
N GLU A 181 -6.20 -8.60 -19.00
CA GLU A 181 -5.02 -9.05 -18.23
C GLU A 181 -5.19 -8.75 -16.74
N GLN A 182 -5.79 -7.62 -16.38
CA GLN A 182 -6.11 -7.29 -15.00
C GLN A 182 -7.12 -8.28 -14.41
N GLU A 183 -8.23 -8.54 -15.11
CA GLU A 183 -9.26 -9.49 -14.65
C GLU A 183 -8.70 -10.92 -14.46
N ARG A 184 -7.76 -11.35 -15.29
CA ARG A 184 -7.15 -12.68 -15.17
C ARG A 184 -6.14 -12.79 -14.04
N ILE A 185 -5.39 -11.73 -13.74
CA ILE A 185 -4.35 -11.75 -12.72
C ILE A 185 -4.88 -11.50 -11.30
N LYS A 186 -6.00 -10.78 -11.14
CA LYS A 186 -6.62 -10.46 -9.85
C LYS A 186 -6.88 -11.70 -8.98
N PRO A 187 -7.55 -12.76 -9.47
CA PRO A 187 -7.79 -13.95 -8.66
C PRO A 187 -6.50 -14.65 -8.22
N VAL A 188 -5.44 -14.56 -9.02
CA VAL A 188 -4.12 -15.11 -8.67
C VAL A 188 -3.50 -14.33 -7.51
N PHE A 189 -3.61 -13.00 -7.51
CA PHE A 189 -3.14 -12.19 -6.37
C PHE A 189 -3.99 -12.41 -5.12
N ALA A 190 -5.30 -12.58 -5.24
CA ALA A 190 -6.16 -12.96 -4.12
C ALA A 190 -5.71 -14.30 -3.51
N TYR A 191 -5.49 -15.31 -4.35
CA TYR A 191 -4.95 -16.61 -3.91
C TYR A 191 -3.59 -16.46 -3.22
N LEU A 192 -2.67 -15.63 -3.74
CA LEU A 192 -1.38 -15.37 -3.11
C LEU A 192 -1.54 -14.75 -1.72
N VAL A 193 -2.37 -13.74 -1.58
CA VAL A 193 -2.60 -13.04 -0.31
C VAL A 193 -3.16 -13.97 0.76
N ASP A 194 -4.07 -14.84 0.38
CA ASP A 194 -4.67 -15.80 1.32
C ASP A 194 -3.70 -16.91 1.71
N ASN A 195 -2.75 -17.26 0.83
CA ASN A 195 -1.94 -18.47 0.99
C ASN A 195 -0.43 -18.26 1.13
N PHE A 196 0.12 -17.04 0.95
CA PHE A 196 1.58 -16.83 0.93
C PHE A 196 2.30 -17.35 2.19
N ARG A 197 1.64 -17.39 3.32
CA ARG A 197 2.16 -17.90 4.60
C ARG A 197 2.17 -19.41 4.72
N PHE A 198 1.48 -20.09 3.81
CA PHE A 198 1.31 -21.52 3.77
C PHE A 198 1.95 -22.11 2.51
N HIS A 199 1.48 -23.27 2.11
CA HIS A 199 1.87 -23.87 0.84
C HIS A 199 1.18 -23.16 -0.32
N VAL A 200 1.97 -22.57 -1.23
CA VAL A 200 1.46 -21.96 -2.46
C VAL A 200 1.81 -22.86 -3.63
N SER A 201 0.78 -23.35 -4.31
CA SER A 201 0.92 -24.24 -5.46
C SER A 201 0.97 -23.43 -6.77
N LEU A 202 2.00 -23.70 -7.59
CA LEU A 202 2.09 -23.14 -8.94
C LEU A 202 0.97 -23.65 -9.84
N ASP A 203 0.61 -24.94 -9.69
CA ASP A 203 -0.44 -25.56 -10.51
C ASP A 203 -1.81 -24.94 -10.20
N GLU A 204 -2.08 -24.69 -8.94
CA GLU A 204 -3.32 -24.03 -8.50
C GLU A 204 -3.40 -22.58 -9.02
N ALA A 205 -2.31 -21.81 -8.89
CA ALA A 205 -2.25 -20.47 -9.43
C ALA A 205 -2.42 -20.43 -10.95
N ALA A 206 -1.85 -21.39 -11.66
CA ALA A 206 -2.02 -21.53 -13.11
C ALA A 206 -3.46 -21.90 -13.48
N SER A 207 -4.09 -22.79 -12.71
CA SER A 207 -5.51 -23.17 -12.89
C SER A 207 -6.43 -21.98 -12.67
N ILE A 208 -6.20 -21.16 -11.64
CA ILE A 208 -6.96 -19.92 -11.38
C ILE A 208 -6.88 -18.96 -12.56
N ALA A 209 -5.71 -18.88 -13.22
CA ALA A 209 -5.52 -18.05 -14.43
C ALA A 209 -6.04 -18.71 -15.71
N ASN A 210 -6.60 -19.93 -15.65
CA ASN A 210 -6.97 -20.76 -16.80
C ASN A 210 -5.79 -21.00 -17.78
N MET A 211 -4.64 -21.38 -17.22
CA MET A 211 -3.39 -21.62 -17.97
C MET A 211 -2.67 -22.89 -17.54
N THR A 212 -1.82 -23.42 -18.41
CA THR A 212 -0.82 -24.41 -17.98
C THR A 212 0.26 -23.75 -17.14
N PRO A 213 0.95 -24.45 -16.23
CA PRO A 213 2.01 -23.87 -15.38
C PRO A 213 3.10 -23.14 -16.17
N ASN A 214 3.55 -23.69 -17.29
CA ASN A 214 4.56 -23.06 -18.14
C ASN A 214 4.05 -21.76 -18.80
N ALA A 215 2.82 -21.77 -19.31
CA ALA A 215 2.20 -20.57 -19.89
C ALA A 215 1.97 -19.50 -18.81
N PHE A 216 1.52 -19.93 -17.63
CA PHE A 216 1.32 -19.05 -16.47
C PHE A 216 2.62 -18.39 -16.03
N CYS A 217 3.73 -19.12 -15.87
CA CYS A 217 5.01 -18.53 -15.49
C CYS A 217 5.45 -17.42 -16.47
N LYS A 218 5.33 -17.67 -17.77
CA LYS A 218 5.66 -16.67 -18.80
C LYS A 218 4.72 -15.48 -18.76
N TYR A 219 3.42 -15.74 -18.65
CA TYR A 219 2.37 -14.71 -18.52
C TYR A 219 2.58 -13.86 -17.27
N PHE A 220 2.73 -14.50 -16.10
CA PHE A 220 2.89 -13.82 -14.83
C PHE A 220 4.14 -12.91 -14.86
N LYS A 221 5.29 -13.44 -15.32
CA LYS A 221 6.53 -12.66 -15.45
C LYS A 221 6.40 -11.51 -16.46
N LYS A 222 5.73 -11.72 -17.60
CA LYS A 222 5.45 -10.65 -18.56
C LYS A 222 4.59 -9.56 -17.94
N THR A 223 3.54 -9.95 -17.23
CA THR A 223 2.52 -9.04 -16.69
C THR A 223 3.00 -8.31 -15.42
N THR A 224 3.76 -8.98 -14.52
CA THR A 224 4.18 -8.41 -13.24
C THR A 224 5.64 -7.96 -13.21
N ARG A 225 6.42 -8.28 -14.24
CA ARG A 225 7.88 -8.10 -14.33
C ARG A 225 8.67 -8.91 -13.29
N LYS A 226 8.01 -9.75 -12.52
CA LYS A 226 8.58 -10.63 -11.50
C LYS A 226 8.10 -12.05 -11.74
N THR A 227 8.87 -13.04 -11.30
CA THR A 227 8.38 -14.42 -11.29
C THR A 227 7.35 -14.60 -10.16
N PHE A 228 6.52 -15.63 -10.29
CA PHE A 228 5.55 -15.97 -9.26
C PHE A 228 6.22 -16.25 -7.89
N MET A 229 7.34 -16.98 -7.91
CA MET A 229 8.11 -17.25 -6.67
C MET A 229 8.74 -16.00 -6.06
N GLU A 230 9.26 -15.08 -6.87
CA GLU A 230 9.77 -13.80 -6.37
C GLU A 230 8.67 -13.00 -5.68
N THR A 231 7.45 -13.02 -6.22
CA THR A 231 6.29 -12.36 -5.60
C THR A 231 5.93 -12.99 -4.27
N ILE A 232 5.88 -14.33 -4.18
CA ILE A 232 5.64 -15.05 -2.92
C ILE A 232 6.68 -14.65 -1.86
N ILE A 233 7.96 -14.65 -2.23
CA ILE A 233 9.06 -14.28 -1.32
C ILE A 233 8.87 -12.84 -0.84
N GLU A 234 8.48 -11.90 -1.69
CA GLU A 234 8.23 -10.52 -1.31
C GLU A 234 7.10 -10.40 -0.29
N TYR A 235 5.97 -11.07 -0.49
CA TYR A 235 4.88 -11.10 0.48
C TYR A 235 5.34 -11.66 1.84
N ARG A 236 6.12 -12.76 1.83
CA ARG A 236 6.68 -13.36 3.05
C ARG A 236 7.65 -12.44 3.77
N ILE A 237 8.53 -11.77 3.03
CA ILE A 237 9.49 -10.80 3.62
C ILE A 237 8.73 -9.61 4.21
N ASN A 238 7.73 -9.07 3.50
CA ASN A 238 6.93 -7.94 3.99
C ASN A 238 6.20 -8.31 5.29
N TYR A 239 5.57 -9.48 5.33
CA TYR A 239 4.95 -9.97 6.55
C TYR A 239 5.98 -10.12 7.69
N SER A 240 7.16 -10.67 7.40
CA SER A 240 8.21 -10.84 8.40
C SER A 240 8.76 -9.52 8.94
N THR A 241 8.87 -8.48 8.11
CA THR A 241 9.28 -7.14 8.58
C THR A 241 8.32 -6.58 9.61
N GLN A 242 7.02 -6.75 9.40
CA GLN A 242 5.98 -6.35 10.37
C GLN A 242 6.14 -7.12 11.68
N GLN A 243 6.27 -8.45 11.61
CA GLN A 243 6.43 -9.27 12.83
C GLN A 243 7.71 -8.92 13.61
N LEU A 244 8.81 -8.61 12.90
CA LEU A 244 10.06 -8.18 13.53
C LEU A 244 9.93 -6.88 14.31
N VAL A 245 9.05 -6.00 13.89
CA VAL A 245 8.82 -4.67 14.47
C VAL A 245 7.76 -4.71 15.57
N GLN A 246 6.71 -5.51 15.38
CA GLN A 246 5.52 -5.52 16.24
C GLN A 246 5.56 -6.56 17.36
N THR A 247 6.51 -7.50 17.33
CA THR A 247 6.57 -8.60 18.30
C THR A 247 7.99 -8.89 18.75
N ASP A 248 8.11 -9.46 19.96
CA ASP A 248 9.37 -9.97 20.49
C ASP A 248 9.64 -11.44 20.13
N LYS A 249 8.86 -12.03 19.22
CA LYS A 249 9.00 -13.40 18.79
C LYS A 249 10.41 -13.73 18.33
N PRO A 250 10.90 -14.96 18.58
CA PRO A 250 12.14 -15.45 17.99
C PRO A 250 12.14 -15.33 16.46
N ILE A 251 13.27 -14.99 15.89
CA ILE A 251 13.39 -14.80 14.42
C ILE A 251 13.04 -16.10 13.66
N SER A 252 13.38 -17.25 14.24
CA SER A 252 13.01 -18.57 13.68
C SER A 252 11.50 -18.76 13.61
N GLU A 253 10.78 -18.37 14.65
CA GLU A 253 9.32 -18.44 14.68
C GLU A 253 8.70 -17.52 13.63
N ILE A 254 9.18 -16.27 13.54
CA ILE A 254 8.76 -15.33 12.50
C ILE A 254 9.01 -15.89 11.09
N SER A 255 10.16 -16.53 10.88
CA SER A 255 10.47 -17.19 9.60
C SER A 255 9.40 -18.19 9.21
N PHE A 256 9.05 -19.12 10.10
CA PHE A 256 8.04 -20.14 9.83
C PHE A 256 6.63 -19.55 9.68
N GLU A 257 6.25 -18.61 10.54
CA GLU A 257 4.95 -17.92 10.43
C GLU A 257 4.81 -17.09 9.14
N SER A 258 5.94 -16.66 8.59
CA SER A 258 5.99 -15.95 7.29
C SER A 258 5.92 -16.92 6.10
N GLY A 259 5.88 -18.23 6.34
CA GLY A 259 5.77 -19.25 5.31
C GLY A 259 7.10 -19.77 4.75
N PHE A 260 8.25 -19.43 5.36
CA PHE A 260 9.51 -20.05 4.97
C PHE A 260 9.64 -21.45 5.60
N GLY A 261 10.00 -22.45 4.80
CA GLY A 261 10.26 -23.80 5.28
C GLY A 261 11.63 -23.97 5.92
N ASP A 262 12.54 -23.02 5.74
CA ASP A 262 13.91 -23.05 6.24
C ASP A 262 14.37 -21.65 6.67
N VAL A 263 14.94 -21.58 7.87
CA VAL A 263 15.39 -20.33 8.49
C VAL A 263 16.60 -19.74 7.75
N SER A 264 17.52 -20.58 7.23
CA SER A 264 18.69 -20.12 6.47
C SER A 264 18.27 -19.46 5.16
N HIS A 265 17.30 -20.06 4.46
CA HIS A 265 16.70 -19.49 3.26
C HIS A 265 16.03 -18.14 3.58
N PHE A 266 15.29 -18.06 4.69
CA PHE A 266 14.70 -16.80 5.14
C PHE A 266 15.76 -15.71 5.34
N TYR A 267 16.84 -15.99 6.11
CA TYR A 267 17.90 -15.02 6.35
C TYR A 267 18.53 -14.52 5.05
N LYS A 268 18.78 -15.45 4.11
CA LYS A 268 19.34 -15.11 2.78
C LYS A 268 18.41 -14.17 2.01
N MET A 269 17.12 -14.53 1.91
CA MET A 269 16.14 -13.73 1.16
C MET A 269 15.87 -12.40 1.83
N PHE A 270 15.77 -12.38 3.17
CA PHE A 270 15.56 -11.15 3.92
C PHE A 270 16.73 -10.18 3.72
N LYS A 271 17.99 -10.66 3.88
CA LYS A 271 19.18 -9.81 3.65
C LYS A 271 19.24 -9.30 2.21
N LEU A 272 18.91 -10.15 1.23
CA LEU A 272 18.88 -9.76 -0.19
C LEU A 272 17.87 -8.64 -0.46
N LYS A 273 16.66 -8.72 0.14
CA LYS A 273 15.56 -7.78 -0.12
C LYS A 273 15.65 -6.52 0.74
N MET A 274 16.07 -6.63 1.99
CA MET A 274 16.05 -5.54 2.98
C MET A 274 17.43 -4.90 3.22
N GLY A 275 18.48 -5.42 2.60
CA GLY A 275 19.86 -4.92 2.76
C GLY A 275 20.49 -5.20 4.14
N ALA A 276 19.75 -5.82 5.08
CA ALA A 276 20.19 -6.12 6.43
C ALA A 276 19.68 -7.49 6.89
N SER A 277 20.33 -8.11 7.88
CA SER A 277 19.79 -9.33 8.48
C SER A 277 18.52 -9.02 9.31
N PRO A 278 17.61 -10.00 9.52
CA PRO A 278 16.42 -9.81 10.34
C PRO A 278 16.72 -9.25 11.74
N LEU A 279 17.77 -9.75 12.37
CA LEU A 279 18.21 -9.27 13.70
C LEU A 279 18.66 -7.80 13.66
N ASN A 280 19.46 -7.44 12.65
CA ASN A 280 19.94 -6.05 12.52
C ASN A 280 18.80 -5.10 12.15
N TYR A 281 17.85 -5.57 11.36
CA TYR A 281 16.62 -4.83 11.01
C TYR A 281 15.82 -4.50 12.28
N ARG A 282 15.53 -5.51 13.12
CA ARG A 282 14.87 -5.33 14.43
C ARG A 282 15.65 -4.35 15.34
N LYS A 283 16.96 -4.55 15.48
CA LYS A 283 17.80 -3.66 16.32
C LYS A 283 17.81 -2.21 15.84
N LYS A 284 17.85 -1.99 14.53
CA LYS A 284 17.82 -0.64 13.95
C LYS A 284 16.50 0.05 14.28
N PHE A 285 15.39 -0.68 14.17
CA PHE A 285 14.06 -0.19 14.52
C PHE A 285 13.96 0.15 16.02
N MET A 286 14.37 -0.76 16.92
CA MET A 286 14.36 -0.53 18.37
C MET A 286 15.23 0.66 18.78
N ARG A 287 16.36 0.90 18.11
CA ARG A 287 17.21 2.08 18.36
C ARG A 287 16.55 3.38 17.89
N SER A 288 15.77 3.37 16.83
CA SER A 288 15.03 4.55 16.40
C SER A 288 13.92 4.94 17.38
N LEU A 289 13.38 3.98 18.13
CA LEU A 289 12.42 4.22 19.22
C LEU A 289 13.06 4.70 20.53
N GLY A 290 14.33 4.31 20.79
CA GLY A 290 15.06 4.66 22.03
C GLY A 290 16.05 5.82 21.91
N GLY A 291 16.14 6.45 20.74
CA GLY A 291 17.20 7.42 20.41
C GLY A 291 17.01 8.85 20.95
N ASP A 292 15.86 9.20 21.48
CA ASP A 292 15.61 10.56 22.02
C ASP A 292 15.91 10.76 23.51
N GLU A 293 16.34 9.70 24.23
CA GLU A 293 16.63 9.82 25.69
C GLU A 293 18.06 10.31 26.02
N LYS A 294 18.94 10.62 25.04
CA LYS A 294 20.32 11.05 25.32
C LYS A 294 20.67 12.45 24.85
N LYS A 295 19.73 13.34 24.68
CA LYS A 295 20.00 14.76 24.35
C LYS A 295 19.42 15.77 25.33
N VAL A 296 19.16 15.37 26.58
CA VAL A 296 18.93 16.32 27.68
C VAL A 296 19.69 15.82 28.89
N ALA A 297 20.94 16.15 28.97
CA ALA A 297 21.76 16.21 30.16
C ALA A 297 22.89 17.22 29.89
#